data_bcbc89b76c0cb05584715310c2bd6a49
#
_entry.id   bcbc89b76c0cb05584715310c2bd6a49
#
_cell.length_a   1.000
_cell.length_b   1.000
_cell.length_c   1.000
_cell.angle_alpha   90.00
_cell.angle_beta   90.00
_cell.angle_gamma   90.00
#
_symmetry.space_group_name_H-M   'P 1'
#
loop_
_entity.id
_entity.type
_entity.pdbx_description
1 polymer ?
#
loop_
_entity_poly.entity_id
_entity_poly.type
_entity_poly.pdbx_seq_one_letter_code
_entity_poly.pdbx_strand_id
1 'polypeptide(L)'
;MEKLGRGIVKARIPILVISILLLIPAALGYINTRVNYDILYYLPKEIDTMQGQDILLDEFQKGAYAIVVVDGMHGRELTKLEDKIENVDHVAKLISYNSIVGGDIPLEMIPEKLRSQFYNSDKDSTMLAIFFDDTTSSDGTMNEIGRAHV
;
A
#
# COMPACT_ATOMS: atom_id res chain seq x y z
N MET A 1 7.79 -19.83 -51.46
CA MET A 1 8.59 -19.23 -50.33
C MET A 1 9.54 -18.12 -50.78
N GLU A 2 10.27 -18.26 -51.87
CA GLU A 2 11.19 -17.22 -52.39
C GLU A 2 10.53 -15.85 -52.69
N LYS A 3 9.30 -15.83 -53.25
CA LYS A 3 8.59 -14.58 -53.59
C LYS A 3 8.23 -13.78 -52.32
N LEU A 4 7.89 -14.48 -51.25
CA LEU A 4 7.57 -13.84 -49.96
C LEU A 4 8.82 -13.24 -49.33
N GLY A 5 9.95 -13.95 -49.35
CA GLY A 5 11.23 -13.45 -48.84
C GLY A 5 11.73 -12.20 -49.59
N ARG A 6 11.64 -12.20 -50.92
CA ARG A 6 11.97 -11.02 -51.75
C ARG A 6 11.07 -9.82 -51.45
N GLY A 7 9.77 -10.08 -51.18
CA GLY A 7 8.81 -9.04 -50.81
C GLY A 7 9.20 -8.37 -49.47
N ILE A 8 9.55 -9.14 -48.44
CA ILE A 8 9.96 -8.65 -47.13
C ILE A 8 11.25 -7.82 -47.24
N VAL A 9 12.27 -8.33 -48.00
CA VAL A 9 13.52 -7.60 -48.20
C VAL A 9 13.30 -6.27 -48.92
N LYS A 10 12.40 -6.25 -49.92
CA LYS A 10 12.06 -5.01 -50.62
C LYS A 10 11.29 -4.02 -49.77
N ALA A 11 10.48 -4.52 -48.81
CA ALA A 11 9.70 -3.71 -47.89
C ALA A 11 10.40 -3.46 -46.53
N ARG A 12 11.72 -3.71 -46.42
CA ARG A 12 12.47 -3.59 -45.13
C ARG A 12 12.35 -2.24 -44.46
N ILE A 13 12.44 -1.14 -45.24
CA ILE A 13 12.38 0.22 -44.71
C ILE A 13 10.98 0.55 -44.17
N PRO A 14 9.87 0.40 -44.96
CA PRO A 14 8.52 0.64 -44.45
C PRO A 14 8.16 -0.28 -43.27
N ILE A 15 8.57 -1.53 -43.25
CA ILE A 15 8.35 -2.42 -42.10
C ILE A 15 9.03 -1.87 -40.83
N LEU A 16 10.28 -1.43 -40.95
CA LEU A 16 11.04 -0.87 -39.82
C LEU A 16 10.38 0.43 -39.30
N VAL A 17 9.98 1.32 -40.21
CA VAL A 17 9.28 2.57 -39.84
C VAL A 17 7.96 2.27 -39.14
N ILE A 18 7.14 1.36 -39.67
CA ILE A 18 5.86 0.95 -39.06
C ILE A 18 6.12 0.32 -37.66
N SER A 19 7.13 -0.53 -37.53
CA SER A 19 7.47 -1.15 -36.22
C SER A 19 7.85 -0.11 -35.18
N ILE A 20 8.65 0.89 -35.55
CA ILE A 20 9.02 1.99 -34.64
C ILE A 20 7.78 2.82 -34.29
N LEU A 21 6.92 3.09 -35.26
CA LEU A 21 5.70 3.87 -35.03
C LEU A 21 4.71 3.14 -34.10
N LEU A 22 4.65 1.81 -34.16
CA LEU A 22 3.84 0.97 -33.27
C LEU A 22 4.41 0.89 -31.84
N LEU A 23 5.69 1.18 -31.64
CA LEU A 23 6.26 1.24 -30.28
C LEU A 23 5.66 2.39 -29.45
N ILE A 24 5.24 3.49 -30.09
CA ILE A 24 4.62 4.62 -29.38
C ILE A 24 3.33 4.21 -28.68
N PRO A 25 2.30 3.69 -29.38
CA PRO A 25 1.08 3.24 -28.70
C PRO A 25 1.33 2.06 -27.76
N ALA A 26 2.30 1.18 -28.04
CA ALA A 26 2.68 0.11 -27.12
C ALA A 26 3.25 0.64 -25.82
N ALA A 27 4.14 1.64 -25.86
CA ALA A 27 4.68 2.29 -24.68
C ALA A 27 3.60 3.01 -23.87
N LEU A 28 2.70 3.73 -24.54
CA LEU A 28 1.55 4.37 -23.87
C LEU A 28 0.62 3.33 -23.24
N GLY A 29 0.37 2.22 -23.91
CA GLY A 29 -0.42 1.10 -23.38
C GLY A 29 0.24 0.50 -22.15
N TYR A 30 1.55 0.30 -22.16
CA TYR A 30 2.30 -0.23 -21.01
C TYR A 30 2.20 0.68 -19.78
N ILE A 31 2.38 1.99 -19.94
CA ILE A 31 2.30 2.97 -18.84
C ILE A 31 0.89 3.03 -18.25
N ASN A 32 -0.14 2.90 -19.09
CA ASN A 32 -1.54 2.95 -18.66
C ASN A 32 -2.10 1.58 -18.22
N THR A 33 -1.35 0.50 -18.40
CA THR A 33 -1.81 -0.84 -17.97
C THR A 33 -1.51 -1.01 -16.50
N ARG A 34 -2.57 -1.14 -15.69
CA ARG A 34 -2.48 -1.44 -14.28
C ARG A 34 -2.71 -2.92 -14.04
N VAL A 35 -1.88 -3.51 -13.24
CA VAL A 35 -2.07 -4.90 -12.77
C VAL A 35 -2.81 -4.83 -11.45
N ASN A 36 -4.03 -5.34 -11.42
CA ASN A 36 -4.77 -5.47 -10.17
C ASN A 36 -4.30 -6.73 -9.44
N TYR A 37 -3.64 -6.56 -8.31
CA TYR A 37 -3.15 -7.65 -7.45
C TYR A 37 -4.19 -8.08 -6.41
N ASP A 38 -5.38 -7.46 -6.40
CA ASP A 38 -6.42 -7.78 -5.45
C ASP A 38 -7.13 -9.07 -5.84
N ILE A 39 -6.86 -10.14 -5.11
CA ILE A 39 -7.52 -11.43 -5.28
C ILE A 39 -9.02 -11.29 -5.00
N LEU A 40 -9.40 -10.42 -4.08
CA LEU A 40 -10.80 -10.21 -3.69
C LEU A 40 -11.63 -9.60 -4.82
N TYR A 41 -11.00 -8.82 -5.71
CA TYR A 41 -11.67 -8.24 -6.87
C TYR A 41 -12.29 -9.29 -7.81
N TYR A 42 -11.71 -10.49 -7.84
CA TYR A 42 -12.18 -11.60 -8.69
C TYR A 42 -13.22 -12.49 -8.02
N LEU A 43 -13.54 -12.22 -6.75
CA LEU A 43 -14.55 -12.99 -6.02
C LEU A 43 -15.97 -12.46 -6.28
N PRO A 44 -16.99 -13.35 -6.30
CA PRO A 44 -18.38 -12.92 -6.34
C PRO A 44 -18.71 -12.02 -5.16
N LYS A 45 -19.45 -10.94 -5.40
CA LYS A 45 -19.82 -9.98 -4.33
C LYS A 45 -20.81 -10.54 -3.32
N GLU A 46 -21.45 -11.65 -3.64
CA GLU A 46 -22.47 -12.29 -2.83
C GLU A 46 -21.91 -13.12 -1.65
N ILE A 47 -20.59 -13.40 -1.65
CA ILE A 47 -19.98 -14.17 -0.56
C ILE A 47 -19.83 -13.32 0.70
N ASP A 48 -19.96 -13.97 1.86
CA ASP A 48 -19.91 -13.33 3.18
C ASP A 48 -18.63 -12.50 3.40
N THR A 49 -17.50 -12.95 2.85
CA THR A 49 -16.22 -12.23 2.95
C THR A 49 -16.27 -10.88 2.24
N MET A 50 -16.89 -10.80 1.07
CA MET A 50 -17.03 -9.55 0.33
C MET A 50 -18.01 -8.60 1.02
N GLN A 51 -19.13 -9.12 1.51
CA GLN A 51 -20.10 -8.34 2.29
C GLN A 51 -19.47 -7.80 3.59
N GLY A 52 -18.65 -8.62 4.26
CA GLY A 52 -17.89 -8.18 5.43
C GLY A 52 -16.89 -7.07 5.12
N GLN A 53 -16.23 -7.12 3.98
CA GLN A 53 -15.32 -6.06 3.53
C GLN A 53 -16.06 -4.77 3.21
N ASP A 54 -17.19 -4.87 2.52
CA ASP A 54 -18.04 -3.70 2.22
C ASP A 54 -18.51 -3.03 3.52
N ILE A 55 -18.93 -3.79 4.52
CA ILE A 55 -19.30 -3.26 5.85
C ILE A 55 -18.10 -2.57 6.53
N LEU A 56 -16.90 -3.17 6.46
CA LEU A 56 -15.70 -2.56 7.03
C LEU A 56 -15.34 -1.22 6.38
N LEU A 57 -15.51 -1.12 5.06
CA LEU A 57 -15.28 0.12 4.32
C LEU A 57 -16.37 1.16 4.58
N ASP A 58 -17.64 0.78 4.43
CA ASP A 58 -18.76 1.72 4.42
C ASP A 58 -19.11 2.21 5.83
N GLU A 59 -19.11 1.31 6.82
CA GLU A 59 -19.53 1.67 8.17
C GLU A 59 -18.35 2.04 9.08
N PHE A 60 -17.19 1.43 8.89
CA PHE A 60 -16.02 1.65 9.74
C PHE A 60 -14.90 2.45 9.07
N GLN A 61 -14.99 2.72 7.76
CA GLN A 61 -13.96 3.40 6.98
C GLN A 61 -12.57 2.76 7.15
N LYS A 62 -12.53 1.41 7.18
CA LYS A 62 -11.32 0.62 7.39
C LYS A 62 -11.23 -0.44 6.31
N GLY A 63 -10.55 -0.12 5.22
CA GLY A 63 -10.38 -1.04 4.10
C GLY A 63 -9.13 -1.89 4.18
N ALA A 64 -8.01 -1.26 4.42
CA ALA A 64 -6.71 -1.91 4.54
C ALA A 64 -6.05 -1.59 5.88
N TYR A 65 -5.07 -2.40 6.29
CA TYR A 65 -4.23 -2.08 7.43
C TYR A 65 -2.77 -2.45 7.15
N ALA A 66 -1.86 -1.72 7.78
CA ALA A 66 -0.45 -2.02 7.80
C ALA A 66 0.05 -2.04 9.25
N ILE A 67 0.99 -2.95 9.53
CA ILE A 67 1.70 -2.99 10.80
C ILE A 67 3.12 -2.50 10.55
N VAL A 68 3.49 -1.43 11.22
CA VAL A 68 4.83 -0.85 11.17
C VAL A 68 5.53 -1.11 12.49
N VAL A 69 6.76 -1.58 12.43
CA VAL A 69 7.63 -1.76 13.59
C VAL A 69 8.74 -0.73 13.51
N VAL A 70 8.91 0.04 14.56
CA VAL A 70 9.90 1.12 14.66
C VAL A 70 10.87 0.78 15.77
N ASP A 71 12.16 0.79 15.48
CA ASP A 71 13.22 0.48 16.44
C ASP A 71 13.79 1.76 17.04
N GLY A 72 14.02 1.76 18.35
CA GLY A 72 14.73 2.82 19.06
C GLY A 72 14.00 4.17 19.17
N MET A 73 12.72 4.24 18.80
CA MET A 73 11.94 5.48 18.89
C MET A 73 10.94 5.44 20.04
N HIS A 74 10.98 6.44 20.89
CA HIS A 74 10.07 6.58 22.04
C HIS A 74 9.66 8.02 22.29
N GLY A 75 8.61 8.20 23.08
CA GLY A 75 8.15 9.49 23.54
C GLY A 75 7.93 10.47 22.38
N ARG A 76 8.57 11.65 22.46
CA ARG A 76 8.36 12.74 21.48
C ARG A 76 8.78 12.41 20.05
N GLU A 77 9.73 11.52 19.85
CA GLU A 77 10.16 11.13 18.49
C GLU A 77 9.09 10.26 17.83
N LEU A 78 8.54 9.32 18.59
CA LEU A 78 7.44 8.49 18.15
C LEU A 78 6.19 9.33 17.87
N THR A 79 5.82 10.28 18.76
CA THR A 79 4.68 11.18 18.54
C THR A 79 4.84 11.98 17.25
N LYS A 80 6.04 12.50 16.97
CA LYS A 80 6.29 13.20 15.70
C LYS A 80 6.14 12.31 14.47
N LEU A 81 6.49 11.03 14.58
CA LEU A 81 6.29 10.06 13.51
C LEU A 81 4.81 9.76 13.33
N GLU A 82 4.09 9.56 14.44
CA GLU A 82 2.65 9.36 14.46
C GLU A 82 1.91 10.52 13.79
N ASP A 83 2.21 11.76 14.18
CA ASP A 83 1.65 12.97 13.57
C ASP A 83 1.91 13.03 12.06
N LYS A 84 3.11 12.63 11.61
CA LYS A 84 3.43 12.60 10.19
C LYS A 84 2.62 11.55 9.45
N ILE A 85 2.44 10.36 10.04
CA ILE A 85 1.68 9.26 9.44
C ILE A 85 0.19 9.62 9.39
N GLU A 86 -0.36 10.21 10.45
CA GLU A 86 -1.77 10.62 10.49
C GLU A 86 -2.11 11.73 9.48
N ASN A 87 -1.11 12.53 9.09
CA ASN A 87 -1.27 13.55 8.05
C ASN A 87 -1.01 13.04 6.62
N VAL A 88 -0.77 11.75 6.43
CA VAL A 88 -0.66 11.12 5.11
C VAL A 88 -2.06 10.89 4.54
N ASP A 89 -2.23 11.19 3.26
CA ASP A 89 -3.48 10.96 2.56
C ASP A 89 -3.87 9.47 2.64
N HIS A 90 -5.17 9.19 2.72
CA HIS A 90 -5.72 7.84 2.83
C HIS A 90 -5.43 7.09 4.15
N VAL A 91 -4.80 7.70 5.14
CA VAL A 91 -4.70 7.14 6.48
C VAL A 91 -5.97 7.50 7.26
N ALA A 92 -6.80 6.49 7.54
CA ALA A 92 -8.04 6.67 8.31
C ALA A 92 -7.78 6.74 9.82
N LYS A 93 -6.85 5.92 10.33
CA LYS A 93 -6.55 5.85 11.76
C LYS A 93 -5.19 5.21 12.02
N LEU A 94 -4.49 5.73 13.02
CA LEU A 94 -3.30 5.13 13.60
C LEU A 94 -3.59 4.63 15.00
N ILE A 95 -3.14 3.44 15.34
CA ILE A 95 -3.22 2.87 16.69
C ILE A 95 -1.81 2.53 17.16
N SER A 96 -1.42 3.14 18.26
CA SER A 96 -0.17 2.91 18.96
C SER A 96 -0.42 2.85 20.46
N TYR A 97 0.61 2.63 21.26
CA TYR A 97 0.44 2.78 22.70
C TYR A 97 0.13 4.23 23.10
N ASN A 98 0.66 5.24 22.38
CA ASN A 98 0.38 6.65 22.64
C ASN A 98 -1.10 7.00 22.39
N SER A 99 -1.71 6.42 21.36
CA SER A 99 -3.13 6.65 21.04
C SER A 99 -4.08 6.05 22.09
N ILE A 100 -3.60 5.06 22.88
CA ILE A 100 -4.40 4.39 23.92
C ILE A 100 -4.21 5.05 25.28
N VAL A 101 -2.99 5.47 25.60
CA VAL A 101 -2.61 5.92 26.95
C VAL A 101 -2.47 7.44 27.03
N GLY A 102 -2.31 8.12 25.89
CA GLY A 102 -1.97 9.53 25.80
C GLY A 102 -0.47 9.75 25.63
N GLY A 103 -0.08 10.58 24.64
CA GLY A 103 1.28 10.68 24.11
C GLY A 103 2.39 11.19 25.06
N ASP A 104 2.04 11.61 26.28
CA ASP A 104 2.99 12.16 27.24
C ASP A 104 3.30 11.21 28.42
N ILE A 105 2.76 9.97 28.38
CA ILE A 105 2.99 9.01 29.47
C ILE A 105 4.26 8.20 29.19
N PRO A 106 5.25 8.23 30.08
CA PRO A 106 6.44 7.39 29.97
C PRO A 106 6.09 5.90 29.90
N LEU A 107 6.83 5.15 29.09
CA LEU A 107 6.63 3.70 28.89
C LEU A 107 6.61 2.90 30.19
N GLU A 108 7.38 3.34 31.18
CA GLU A 108 7.51 2.69 32.49
C GLU A 108 6.22 2.81 33.34
N MET A 109 5.39 3.81 33.05
CA MET A 109 4.10 4.01 33.74
C MET A 109 2.96 3.22 33.11
N ILE A 110 3.17 2.64 31.93
CA ILE A 110 2.17 1.86 31.23
C ILE A 110 2.14 0.44 31.83
N PRO A 111 0.93 -0.09 32.16
CA PRO A 111 0.80 -1.45 32.64
C PRO A 111 1.45 -2.46 31.68
N GLU A 112 2.22 -3.40 32.20
CA GLU A 112 3.00 -4.36 31.43
C GLU A 112 2.15 -5.13 30.41
N LYS A 113 0.91 -5.44 30.77
CA LYS A 113 -0.05 -6.14 29.90
C LYS A 113 -0.42 -5.35 28.64
N LEU A 114 -0.46 -4.02 28.70
CA LEU A 114 -0.68 -3.15 27.54
C LEU A 114 0.64 -2.89 26.83
N ARG A 115 1.68 -2.59 27.56
CA ARG A 115 3.02 -2.32 27.02
C ARG A 115 3.52 -3.48 26.16
N SER A 116 3.40 -4.72 26.62
CA SER A 116 3.87 -5.92 25.90
C SER A 116 3.14 -6.20 24.59
N GLN A 117 1.99 -5.58 24.34
CA GLN A 117 1.27 -5.71 23.07
C GLN A 117 1.84 -4.81 21.97
N PHE A 118 2.43 -3.67 22.33
CA PHE A 118 2.89 -2.66 21.38
C PHE A 118 4.40 -2.42 21.43
N TYR A 119 5.06 -2.81 22.51
CA TYR A 119 6.48 -2.56 22.74
C TYR A 119 7.21 -3.85 23.12
N ASN A 120 8.32 -4.08 22.43
CA ASN A 120 9.26 -5.16 22.72
C ASN A 120 10.50 -4.59 23.41
N SER A 121 10.65 -4.84 24.71
CA SER A 121 11.78 -4.34 25.52
C SER A 121 13.12 -4.96 25.13
N ASP A 122 13.15 -6.20 24.61
CA ASP A 122 14.39 -6.88 24.24
C ASP A 122 15.02 -6.31 22.98
N LYS A 123 14.19 -5.82 22.07
CA LYS A 123 14.60 -5.25 20.77
C LYS A 123 14.46 -3.75 20.71
N ASP A 124 13.94 -3.13 21.76
CA ASP A 124 13.66 -1.69 21.80
C ASP A 124 12.80 -1.25 20.60
N SER A 125 11.76 -2.01 20.30
CA SER A 125 10.91 -1.78 19.14
C SER A 125 9.45 -1.55 19.51
N THR A 126 8.82 -0.63 18.79
CA THR A 126 7.42 -0.24 18.97
C THR A 126 6.61 -0.62 17.75
N MET A 127 5.41 -1.16 17.96
CA MET A 127 4.47 -1.52 16.91
C MET A 127 3.40 -0.43 16.76
N LEU A 128 3.17 -0.03 15.50
CA LEU A 128 2.11 0.87 15.08
C LEU A 128 1.17 0.12 14.14
N ALA A 129 -0.12 0.24 14.32
CA ALA A 129 -1.13 -0.26 13.39
C ALA A 129 -1.77 0.92 12.66
N ILE A 130 -1.63 0.95 11.34
CA ILE A 130 -2.15 1.99 10.47
C ILE A 130 -3.34 1.42 9.72
N PHE A 131 -4.47 2.11 9.73
CA PHE A 131 -5.67 1.76 8.99
C PHE A 131 -5.88 2.78 7.87
N PHE A 132 -6.19 2.28 6.68
CA PHE A 132 -6.45 3.08 5.49
C PHE A 132 -7.96 3.15 5.21
N ASP A 133 -8.37 4.21 4.55
CA ASP A 133 -9.77 4.47 4.17
C ASP A 133 -10.21 3.73 2.90
N ASP A 134 -9.30 2.98 2.28
CA ASP A 134 -9.53 2.29 1.02
C ASP A 134 -8.98 0.84 1.07
N THR A 135 -9.22 0.06 0.02
CA THR A 135 -8.78 -1.34 -0.07
C THR A 135 -7.27 -1.46 -0.20
N THR A 136 -6.74 -2.65 0.12
CA THR A 136 -5.29 -2.94 0.07
C THR A 136 -4.66 -2.72 -1.31
N SER A 137 -5.45 -2.89 -2.37
CA SER A 137 -5.00 -2.78 -3.76
C SER A 137 -5.38 -1.46 -4.42
N SER A 138 -5.96 -0.51 -3.68
CA SER A 138 -6.19 0.83 -4.22
C SER A 138 -4.87 1.55 -4.50
N ASP A 139 -4.88 2.39 -5.53
CA ASP A 139 -3.70 3.18 -5.89
C ASP A 139 -3.26 4.10 -4.76
N GLY A 140 -4.20 4.64 -3.99
CA GLY A 140 -3.93 5.47 -2.82
C GLY A 140 -3.15 4.69 -1.76
N THR A 141 -3.71 3.57 -1.29
CA THR A 141 -3.08 2.71 -0.27
C THR A 141 -1.70 2.19 -0.72
N MET A 142 -1.58 1.73 -1.96
CA MET A 142 -0.32 1.19 -2.49
C MET A 142 0.78 2.25 -2.60
N ASN A 143 0.44 3.47 -3.01
CA ASN A 143 1.39 4.57 -3.09
C ASN A 143 1.92 4.97 -1.71
N GLU A 144 1.06 5.00 -0.70
CA GLU A 144 1.43 5.41 0.65
C GLU A 144 2.23 4.32 1.38
N ILE A 145 1.88 3.04 1.22
CA ILE A 145 2.72 1.92 1.71
C ILE A 145 4.10 1.97 1.05
N GLY A 146 4.19 2.28 -0.25
CA GLY A 146 5.46 2.41 -0.97
C GLY A 146 6.35 3.55 -0.46
N ARG A 147 5.77 4.66 -0.01
CA ARG A 147 6.51 5.80 0.57
C ARG A 147 7.08 5.52 1.94
N ALA A 148 6.48 4.62 2.70
CA ALA A 148 6.98 4.23 4.03
C ALA A 148 8.27 3.38 3.98
N HIS A 149 8.70 2.95 2.80
CA HIS A 149 9.91 2.15 2.58
C HIS A 149 11.13 2.96 2.10
N VAL A 150 11.08 4.29 2.10
CA VAL A 150 12.19 5.16 1.64
C VAL A 150 12.86 5.87 2.83
#